data_8db74f9eb74aae9da6b76a700576a6e5
#
_entry.id   8db74f9eb74aae9da6b76a700576a6e5
#
_cell.length_a   1.000
_cell.length_b   1.000
_cell.length_c   1.000
_cell.angle_alpha   90.00
_cell.angle_beta   90.00
_cell.angle_gamma   90.00
#
_symmetry.space_group_name_H-M   'P 1'
#
loop_
_entity.id
_entity.type
_entity.pdbx_description
1 polymer ?
#
loop_
_entity_poly.entity_id
_entity_poly.type
_entity_poly.pdbx_seq_one_letter_code
_entity_poly.pdbx_strand_id
1 'polypeptide(L)' 'MEYTIGTAVFNDWIITEEIGVGATGRVYAIKKNGYGGEIRSALKVIQIPKSSSDIK' A
#
# COMPACT_ATOMS: atom_id res chain seq x y z
N MET A 1 -5.02 -9.76 -1.05
CA MET A 1 -3.98 -9.29 -1.95
C MET A 1 -2.83 -8.71 -1.16
N GLU A 2 -1.63 -9.10 -1.49
CA GLU A 2 -0.45 -8.66 -0.79
C GLU A 2 0.52 -8.00 -1.74
N TYR A 3 1.23 -7.02 -1.23
CA TYR A 3 2.27 -6.35 -2.00
C TYR A 3 3.62 -6.81 -1.49
N THR A 4 4.53 -7.03 -2.41
CA THR A 4 5.87 -7.46 -2.09
C THR A 4 6.79 -6.26 -2.01
N ILE A 5 7.70 -6.27 -1.04
CA ILE A 5 8.67 -5.21 -0.91
C ILE A 5 9.47 -5.10 -2.20
N GLY A 6 9.63 -3.89 -2.68
CA GLY A 6 10.31 -3.65 -3.94
C GLY A 6 9.37 -3.53 -5.11
N THR A 7 8.10 -3.83 -4.90
CA THR A 7 7.11 -3.74 -5.97
C THR A 7 6.73 -2.30 -6.21
N ALA A 8 6.60 -1.93 -7.48
CA ALA A 8 6.17 -0.59 -7.85
C ALA A 8 4.66 -0.50 -7.81
N VAL A 9 4.15 0.58 -7.22
CA VAL A 9 2.72 0.86 -7.21
C VAL A 9 2.52 2.27 -7.69
N PHE A 10 1.39 2.55 -8.29
CA PHE A 10 1.08 3.90 -8.78
C PHE A 10 2.19 4.46 -9.65
N ASN A 11 2.77 3.63 -10.49
CA ASN A 11 3.81 4.05 -11.44
C ASN A 11 5.16 4.25 -10.80
N ASP A 12 5.30 5.24 -9.92
CA ASP A 12 6.62 5.65 -9.45
C ASP A 12 6.91 5.24 -8.02
N TRP A 13 5.90 4.84 -7.27
CA TRP A 13 6.09 4.52 -5.87
C TRP A 13 6.58 3.10 -5.72
N ILE A 14 7.51 2.90 -4.79
CA ILE A 14 8.05 1.58 -4.51
C ILE A 14 7.81 1.26 -3.05
N ILE A 15 7.36 0.06 -2.80
CA ILE A 15 7.12 -0.40 -1.44
C ILE A 15 8.44 -0.72 -0.79
N THR A 16 8.72 -0.08 0.35
CA THR A 16 9.98 -0.27 1.04
C THR A 16 9.86 -1.20 2.24
N GLU A 17 8.70 -1.21 2.89
CA GLU A 17 8.55 -2.13 4.00
C GLU A 17 7.08 -2.19 4.41
N GLU A 18 6.75 -3.21 5.17
CA GLU A 18 5.42 -3.36 5.73
C GLU A 18 5.45 -2.81 7.14
N ILE A 19 4.63 -1.79 7.39
CA ILE A 19 4.63 -1.12 8.67
C ILE A 19 3.66 -1.72 9.66
N GLY A 20 2.52 -2.18 9.18
CA GLY A 20 1.52 -2.70 10.08
C GLY A 20 0.61 -3.69 9.41
N VAL A 21 0.08 -4.61 10.21
CA VAL A 21 -0.85 -5.62 9.76
C VAL A 21 -1.99 -5.65 10.74
N GLY A 22 -3.20 -5.61 10.22
CA GLY A 22 -4.38 -5.69 11.07
C GLY A 22 -5.40 -6.62 10.48
N ALA A 23 -6.51 -6.77 11.18
CA ALA A 23 -7.57 -7.65 10.73
C ALA A 23 -8.19 -7.17 9.44
N THR A 24 -8.15 -5.87 9.20
CA THR A 24 -8.82 -5.30 8.04
C THR A 24 -7.88 -4.91 6.93
N GLY A 25 -6.58 -5.08 7.11
CA GLY A 25 -5.68 -4.70 6.04
C GLY A 25 -4.24 -4.54 6.50
N ARG A 26 -3.45 -3.95 5.64
CA ARG A 26 -2.03 -3.76 5.87
C ARG A 26 -1.62 -2.34 5.52
N VAL A 27 -0.55 -1.89 6.14
CA VAL A 27 0.01 -0.58 5.85
C VAL A 27 1.44 -0.76 5.42
N TYR A 28 1.77 -0.14 4.31
CA TYR A 28 3.11 -0.22 3.74
C TYR A 28 3.74 1.15 3.67
N ALA A 29 5.06 1.19 3.80
CA ALA A 29 5.80 2.41 3.54
C ALA A 29 6.19 2.40 2.06
N ILE A 30 6.01 3.53 1.41
CA ILE A 30 6.32 3.64 0.00
C ILE A 30 7.16 4.88 -0.21
N LYS A 31 7.92 4.90 -1.28
CA LYS A 31 8.75 6.03 -1.62
C LYS A 31 8.81 6.21 -3.12
N LYS A 32 9.19 7.39 -3.54
CA LYS A 32 9.47 7.64 -4.94
C LYS A 32 10.48 8.77 -5.04
N ASN A 33 11.14 8.86 -6.18
CA ASN A 33 12.10 9.91 -6.42
C ASN A 33 11.39 11.14 -6.96
N GLY A 34 11.65 12.27 -6.33
CA GLY A 34 11.07 13.52 -6.77
C GLY A 34 12.16 14.50 -7.12
N TYR A 35 11.75 15.72 -7.37
CA TYR A 35 12.71 16.72 -7.79
C TYR A 35 13.72 17.08 -6.71
N GLY A 36 13.34 17.14 -5.52
CA GLY A 36 14.25 17.50 -4.47
C GLY A 36 14.85 16.33 -3.75
N GLY A 37 14.59 15.12 -4.25
CA GLY A 37 15.07 13.94 -3.59
C GLY A 37 13.96 12.96 -3.38
N GLU A 38 14.09 12.18 -2.34
CA GLU A 38 13.18 11.09 -2.07
C GLU A 38 11.93 11.57 -1.35
N ILE A 39 10.77 11.13 -1.82
CA ILE A 39 9.50 11.44 -1.18
C ILE A 39 8.95 10.16 -0.59
N ARG A 40 8.50 10.21 0.65
CA ARG A 40 7.98 9.04 1.36
C ARG A 40 6.53 9.23 1.72
N SER A 41 5.81 8.13 1.77
CA SER A 41 4.42 8.16 2.14
C SER A 41 4.01 6.79 2.68
N ALA A 42 2.74 6.64 2.99
CA ALA A 42 2.21 5.38 3.48
C ALA A 42 1.06 4.95 2.59
N LEU A 43 0.99 3.65 2.34
CA LEU A 43 -0.08 3.07 1.56
C LEU A 43 -0.85 2.12 2.46
N LYS A 44 -2.13 2.36 2.62
CA LYS A 44 -2.97 1.47 3.42
C LYS A 44 -3.85 0.65 2.50
N VAL A 45 -3.74 -0.65 2.63
CA VAL A 45 -4.54 -1.58 1.85
C VAL A 45 -5.59 -2.16 2.76
N ILE A 46 -6.84 -1.88 2.45
CA ILE A 46 -7.96 -2.33 3.25
C ILE A 46 -8.68 -3.45 2.54
N GLN A 47 -8.94 -4.51 3.27
CA GLN A 47 -9.66 -5.64 2.74
C GLN A 47 -11.15 -5.44 3.00
N ILE A 48 -11.94 -5.45 1.95
CA ILE A 48 -13.37 -5.27 2.07
C ILE A 48 -14.02 -6.63 2.02
N PRO A 49 -14.81 -6.98 3.04
CA PRO A 49 -15.47 -8.29 3.04
C PRO A 49 -16.32 -8.48 1.81
N LYS A 50 -16.29 -9.68 1.29
CA LYS A 50 -17.01 -9.96 0.09
C LYS A 50 -18.50 -9.79 0.25
N SER A 51 -18.99 -10.09 1.43
CA SER A 51 -20.42 -9.97 1.67
C SER A 51 -20.89 -8.54 1.55
N SER A 52 -20.02 -7.59 1.74
CA SER A 52 -20.40 -6.20 1.60
C SER A 52 -20.78 -5.85 0.18
N SER A 53 -20.09 -6.43 -0.75
CA SER A 53 -20.33 -6.09 -2.15
C SER A 53 -21.62 -6.72 -2.67
N ASP A 54 -22.15 -7.67 -1.95
CA ASP A 54 -23.39 -8.31 -2.36
C ASP A 54 -24.60 -7.45 -2.09
N ILE A 55 -24.43 -6.46 -1.29
CA ILE A 55 -25.53 -5.56 -0.98
C ILE A 55 -25.70 -4.61 -2.14
N LYS A 56 -26.79 -4.71 -2.75
CA LYS A 56 -27.01 -3.87 -3.91
C LYS A 56 -28.12 -2.95 -3.75
#